data_55b85be8653b2ae66f059ea05f3ef1ee
#
_entry.id   55b85be8653b2ae66f059ea05f3ef1ee
#
_cell.length_a   1.000
_cell.length_b   1.000
_cell.length_c   1.000
_cell.angle_alpha   90.00
_cell.angle_beta   90.00
_cell.angle_gamma   90.00
#
_symmetry.space_group_name_H-M   'P 1'
#
loop_
_entity.id
_entity.type
_entity.pdbx_description
1 polymer ?
#
loop_
_entity_poly.entity_id
_entity_poly.type
_entity_poly.pdbx_seq_one_letter_code
_entity_poly.pdbx_strand_id
1 'polypeptide(L)'
;MNIDLKIRYEIPLPLLSNRELSSEAKIHDVSQPSVVRLEIGRSEENDPRVSMASLNFPATSHPLCGEELIREAVLLSFCNPQPGQCSRLRDLSEKEWKKLLNWLDISGLALYFLDRMMELQLCSMLPPGILARLEGNLLDNTERTRGMIAESVTIQQEFQEASLSYATLKGFSLCPSSVPKPELRHQFDLDFLVAERSVAEARRILERRGYRLYALSGRSWEFKINETPGISLKDLYKNLPGRSVELHVEADVPGCSSLLDRVERRDFHGVRMPVLSAVDLFLGQGMHAYKHVYSEFSRTAHLLEFRRHVLARHKDESFWNALELVAEGNSRASLGLGVVTLLVSSVMGDFAPHALTNWTVRRLPQSARLWVKLYGQRVVFGNFPGSKLYLLLQKELESVGVPAKRSLRHSLLPSRLPPAVVRAAAGETLLLRLRRYRVQVSFILFRLRFHIVEGLRYLWESYRWRRYMNRLTP
;
A
#
# COMPACT_ATOMS: atom_id res chain seq x y z
N MET A 1 12.85 21.63 20.38
CA MET A 1 13.95 20.74 20.05
C MET A 1 13.54 19.97 18.79
N ASN A 2 13.90 20.51 17.62
CA ASN A 2 13.56 19.90 16.32
C ASN A 2 14.46 18.68 16.13
N ILE A 3 13.88 17.50 16.28
CA ILE A 3 14.52 16.24 15.88
C ILE A 3 14.30 16.13 14.36
N ASP A 4 15.32 16.49 13.56
CA ASP A 4 15.38 16.14 12.14
C ASP A 4 15.50 14.62 12.04
N LEU A 5 14.35 13.95 12.01
CA LEU A 5 14.25 12.51 11.77
C LEU A 5 14.56 12.26 10.29
N LYS A 6 15.81 11.88 9.99
CA LYS A 6 16.17 11.25 8.73
C LYS A 6 15.51 9.87 8.68
N ILE A 7 14.28 9.83 8.18
CA ILE A 7 13.53 8.57 8.05
C ILE A 7 13.93 7.95 6.72
N ARG A 8 14.64 6.83 6.77
CA ARG A 8 14.75 5.91 5.65
C ARG A 8 13.39 5.24 5.46
N TYR A 9 12.72 5.54 4.36
CA TYR A 9 11.56 4.78 3.90
C TYR A 9 11.98 3.45 3.26
N GLU A 10 12.74 2.66 4.00
CA GLU A 10 12.78 1.23 3.77
C GLU A 10 11.76 0.62 4.74
N ILE A 11 10.54 0.37 4.23
CA ILE A 11 9.71 -0.64 4.86
C ILE A 11 10.47 -1.94 4.60
N PRO A 12 11.08 -2.57 5.61
CA PRO A 12 11.73 -3.85 5.38
C PRO A 12 10.62 -4.81 4.95
N LEU A 13 10.64 -5.22 3.69
CA LEU A 13 9.98 -6.45 3.30
C LEU A 13 10.52 -7.51 4.26
N PRO A 14 9.67 -8.29 4.94
CA PRO A 14 10.13 -9.30 5.87
C PRO A 14 11.08 -10.24 5.14
N LEU A 15 12.33 -10.28 5.57
CA LEU A 15 13.29 -11.32 5.23
C LEU A 15 12.65 -12.65 5.59
N LEU A 16 12.19 -13.38 4.58
CA LEU A 16 11.89 -14.79 4.72
C LEU A 16 13.23 -15.47 5.00
N SER A 17 13.42 -15.90 6.24
CA SER A 17 14.57 -16.72 6.60
C SER A 17 14.49 -18.03 5.83
N ASN A 18 15.49 -18.30 5.01
CA ASN A 18 15.78 -19.63 4.50
C ASN A 18 16.15 -20.55 5.67
N ARG A 19 15.17 -21.20 6.25
CA ARG A 19 15.30 -22.46 7.00
C ARG A 19 13.91 -23.09 7.05
N GLU A 20 13.82 -24.19 6.34
CA GLU A 20 12.85 -25.28 6.34
C GLU A 20 12.39 -25.66 4.94
N LEU A 21 13.31 -26.30 4.23
CA LEU A 21 13.00 -27.21 3.14
C LEU A 21 13.88 -28.45 3.34
N SER A 22 13.45 -29.31 4.26
CA SER A 22 13.79 -30.71 4.26
C SER A 22 12.84 -31.46 5.21
N SER A 23 11.73 -31.92 4.67
CA SER A 23 11.09 -33.14 5.16
C SER A 23 10.23 -33.71 4.03
N GLU A 24 10.61 -34.89 3.61
CA GLU A 24 9.93 -35.76 2.69
C GLU A 24 8.49 -36.01 3.13
N ALA A 25 7.51 -35.71 2.27
CA ALA A 25 6.14 -36.14 2.45
C ALA A 25 5.83 -37.20 1.40
N LYS A 26 5.60 -38.42 1.90
CA LYS A 26 5.13 -39.60 1.16
C LYS A 26 3.81 -39.32 0.48
N ILE A 27 3.76 -39.70 -0.80
CA ILE A 27 2.55 -39.75 -1.63
C ILE A 27 1.67 -40.87 -1.10
N HIS A 28 0.44 -40.56 -0.68
CA HIS A 28 -0.66 -41.49 -0.58
C HIS A 28 -1.73 -41.14 -1.61
N ASP A 29 -1.91 -42.09 -2.49
CA ASP A 29 -2.94 -42.19 -3.50
C ASP A 29 -4.33 -42.32 -2.85
N VAL A 30 -5.28 -41.42 -3.20
CA VAL A 30 -6.71 -41.61 -2.89
C VAL A 30 -7.57 -41.18 -4.08
N SER A 31 -8.25 -42.16 -4.55
CA SER A 31 -9.22 -42.25 -5.63
C SER A 31 -10.45 -41.35 -5.47
N GLN A 32 -10.87 -40.82 -6.63
CA GLN A 32 -12.19 -40.42 -7.17
C GLN A 32 -13.21 -39.66 -6.26
N PRO A 33 -13.80 -38.58 -6.79
CA PRO A 33 -14.90 -37.86 -6.15
C PRO A 33 -16.28 -38.35 -6.64
N SER A 34 -17.15 -38.61 -5.68
CA SER A 34 -18.60 -38.83 -5.91
C SER A 34 -19.30 -37.48 -6.14
N VAL A 35 -20.04 -37.42 -7.24
CA VAL A 35 -20.91 -36.29 -7.63
C VAL A 35 -22.14 -36.26 -6.72
N VAL A 36 -22.29 -35.23 -5.91
CA VAL A 36 -23.55 -34.91 -5.23
C VAL A 36 -24.23 -33.75 -5.95
N ARG A 37 -25.37 -34.05 -6.53
CA ARG A 37 -26.27 -33.12 -7.22
C ARG A 37 -27.14 -32.45 -6.14
N LEU A 38 -26.99 -31.17 -5.90
CA LEU A 38 -27.88 -30.39 -5.06
C LEU A 38 -28.89 -29.62 -5.91
N GLU A 39 -30.17 -29.94 -5.71
CA GLU A 39 -31.30 -29.23 -6.31
C GLU A 39 -31.41 -27.84 -5.71
N ILE A 40 -31.46 -26.83 -6.57
CA ILE A 40 -31.65 -25.43 -6.20
C ILE A 40 -33.15 -25.14 -6.14
N GLY A 41 -33.67 -25.05 -4.90
CA GLY A 41 -34.99 -24.49 -4.64
C GLY A 41 -34.99 -22.98 -4.86
N ARG A 42 -35.86 -22.52 -5.76
CA ARG A 42 -36.16 -21.08 -5.92
C ARG A 42 -36.87 -20.57 -4.67
N SER A 43 -36.35 -19.55 -4.02
CA SER A 43 -37.08 -18.76 -3.04
C SER A 43 -36.85 -17.27 -3.30
N GLU A 44 -37.95 -16.63 -3.60
CA GLU A 44 -38.38 -15.24 -3.40
C GLU A 44 -37.37 -14.08 -3.43
N GLU A 45 -37.64 -13.17 -4.35
CA GLU A 45 -37.12 -11.81 -4.43
C GLU A 45 -37.34 -11.05 -3.12
N ASN A 46 -36.26 -10.77 -2.40
CA ASN A 46 -36.22 -9.75 -1.35
C ASN A 46 -35.29 -8.61 -1.78
N ASP A 47 -35.85 -7.42 -1.89
CA ASP A 47 -35.21 -6.13 -2.18
C ASP A 47 -34.03 -5.88 -1.22
N PRO A 48 -32.75 -5.78 -1.70
CA PRO A 48 -31.62 -5.61 -0.83
C PRO A 48 -31.08 -4.18 -0.82
N ARG A 49 -31.84 -3.23 -0.36
CA ARG A 49 -31.26 -1.99 0.17
C ARG A 49 -30.81 -2.23 1.60
N VAL A 50 -29.78 -3.04 1.79
CA VAL A 50 -29.08 -3.11 3.07
C VAL A 50 -28.17 -1.90 3.15
N SER A 51 -28.75 -0.77 3.56
CA SER A 51 -28.02 0.39 4.03
C SER A 51 -27.09 -0.03 5.17
N MET A 52 -25.85 0.49 5.22
CA MET A 52 -24.90 0.33 6.33
C MET A 52 -25.50 0.70 7.70
N ALA A 53 -26.65 1.40 7.72
CA ALA A 53 -27.39 1.83 8.92
C ALA A 53 -28.07 0.69 9.70
N SER A 54 -28.24 -0.52 9.11
CA SER A 54 -29.03 -1.60 9.75
C SER A 54 -28.23 -2.52 10.69
N LEU A 55 -26.94 -2.30 10.87
CA LEU A 55 -26.17 -2.99 11.91
C LEU A 55 -26.21 -2.16 13.20
N ASN A 56 -27.15 -2.46 14.10
CA ASN A 56 -27.25 -1.90 15.46
C ASN A 56 -26.05 -2.32 16.33
N PHE A 57 -24.84 -1.87 15.98
CA PHE A 57 -23.70 -1.94 16.87
C PHE A 57 -23.70 -0.71 17.79
N PRO A 58 -23.36 -0.87 19.08
CA PRO A 58 -23.26 0.28 19.97
C PRO A 58 -22.29 1.32 19.38
N ALA A 59 -22.67 2.57 19.43
CA ALA A 59 -21.86 3.71 18.99
C ALA A 59 -20.62 3.84 19.89
N THR A 60 -19.54 3.14 19.54
CA THR A 60 -18.26 3.12 20.27
C THR A 60 -17.08 3.40 19.36
N SER A 61 -17.29 4.18 18.29
CA SER A 61 -16.18 4.86 17.67
C SER A 61 -15.66 5.90 18.68
N HIS A 62 -14.40 5.80 19.08
CA HIS A 62 -13.77 6.91 19.81
C HIS A 62 -13.95 8.17 18.98
N PRO A 63 -14.45 9.28 19.57
CA PRO A 63 -14.55 10.51 18.82
C PRO A 63 -13.17 10.86 18.25
N LEU A 64 -13.15 11.26 16.98
CA LEU A 64 -11.90 11.69 16.33
C LEU A 64 -11.31 12.86 17.11
N CYS A 65 -10.00 12.86 17.34
CA CYS A 65 -9.31 14.00 17.91
C CYS A 65 -9.17 15.13 16.89
N GLY A 66 -8.81 16.35 17.31
CA GLY A 66 -8.73 17.49 16.42
C GLY A 66 -7.85 17.26 15.18
N GLU A 67 -6.70 16.58 15.33
CA GLU A 67 -5.83 16.26 14.19
C GLU A 67 -6.47 15.24 13.22
N GLU A 68 -7.19 14.24 13.74
CA GLU A 68 -7.88 13.25 12.91
C GLU A 68 -9.04 13.87 12.14
N LEU A 69 -9.78 14.82 12.74
CA LEU A 69 -10.83 15.59 12.06
C LEU A 69 -10.30 16.44 10.90
N ILE A 70 -9.09 16.99 11.03
CA ILE A 70 -8.42 17.73 9.95
C ILE A 70 -8.03 16.78 8.82
N ARG A 71 -7.49 15.60 9.14
CA ARG A 71 -7.12 14.58 8.15
C ARG A 71 -8.34 13.99 7.44
N GLU A 72 -9.43 13.82 8.17
CA GLU A 72 -10.72 13.46 7.59
C GLU A 72 -11.16 14.51 6.56
N ALA A 73 -11.09 15.81 6.91
CA ALA A 73 -11.45 16.89 5.99
C ALA A 73 -10.60 16.87 4.71
N VAL A 74 -9.29 16.53 4.81
CA VAL A 74 -8.44 16.33 3.63
C VAL A 74 -8.95 15.18 2.76
N LEU A 75 -9.26 14.01 3.33
CA LEU A 75 -9.74 12.88 2.54
C LEU A 75 -11.09 13.14 1.91
N LEU A 76 -11.98 13.82 2.63
CA LEU A 76 -13.29 14.20 2.13
C LEU A 76 -13.20 15.25 1.00
N SER A 77 -12.12 16.04 0.91
CA SER A 77 -11.91 16.97 -0.22
C SER A 77 -11.80 16.26 -1.56
N PHE A 78 -11.42 14.98 -1.58
CA PHE A 78 -11.38 14.15 -2.80
C PHE A 78 -12.75 13.58 -3.21
N CYS A 79 -13.81 13.83 -2.45
CA CYS A 79 -15.17 13.40 -2.78
C CYS A 79 -15.89 14.42 -3.67
N ASN A 80 -16.85 13.96 -4.49
CA ASN A 80 -17.75 14.79 -5.28
C ASN A 80 -19.19 14.30 -5.03
N PRO A 81 -20.13 15.17 -4.56
CA PRO A 81 -19.88 16.56 -4.14
C PRO A 81 -18.99 16.62 -2.89
N GLN A 82 -18.35 17.78 -2.69
CA GLN A 82 -17.48 18.00 -1.55
C GLN A 82 -18.32 18.14 -0.26
N PRO A 83 -18.08 17.33 0.77
CA PRO A 83 -18.80 17.45 2.04
C PRO A 83 -18.46 18.72 2.81
N GLY A 84 -19.42 19.23 3.61
CA GLY A 84 -19.25 20.47 4.39
C GLY A 84 -18.09 20.43 5.40
N GLN A 85 -17.67 19.23 5.85
CA GLN A 85 -16.55 19.05 6.76
C GLN A 85 -15.21 19.60 6.23
N CYS A 86 -15.09 19.76 4.90
CA CYS A 86 -13.91 20.36 4.26
C CYS A 86 -13.69 21.82 4.66
N SER A 87 -14.74 22.53 5.13
CA SER A 87 -14.61 23.90 5.65
C SER A 87 -13.61 24.04 6.80
N ARG A 88 -13.38 22.96 7.58
CA ARG A 88 -12.39 22.92 8.67
C ARG A 88 -10.97 23.27 8.21
N LEU A 89 -10.63 23.09 6.94
CA LEU A 89 -9.31 23.45 6.42
C LEU A 89 -9.09 24.96 6.35
N ARG A 90 -10.14 25.79 6.42
CA ARG A 90 -10.04 27.27 6.38
C ARG A 90 -9.49 27.87 7.67
N ASP A 91 -9.78 27.23 8.79
CA ASP A 91 -9.56 27.81 10.13
C ASP A 91 -8.30 27.24 10.82
N LEU A 92 -7.42 26.56 10.05
CA LEU A 92 -6.22 25.96 10.61
C LEU A 92 -5.17 27.00 10.96
N SER A 93 -4.64 26.91 12.15
CA SER A 93 -3.46 27.67 12.59
C SER A 93 -2.21 27.22 11.81
N GLU A 94 -1.18 28.08 11.79
CA GLU A 94 0.12 27.75 11.16
C GLU A 94 0.75 26.45 11.72
N LYS A 95 0.57 26.22 13.03
CA LYS A 95 1.05 25.00 13.70
C LYS A 95 0.33 23.75 13.21
N GLU A 96 -0.98 23.82 13.00
CA GLU A 96 -1.79 22.72 12.48
C GLU A 96 -1.46 22.45 11.02
N TRP A 97 -1.26 23.50 10.20
CA TRP A 97 -0.78 23.35 8.83
C TRP A 97 0.59 22.65 8.77
N LYS A 98 1.55 23.00 9.62
CA LYS A 98 2.85 22.32 9.68
C LYS A 98 2.73 20.84 10.03
N LYS A 99 1.84 20.49 10.95
CA LYS A 99 1.55 19.09 11.31
C LYS A 99 0.85 18.35 10.16
N LEU A 100 -0.11 19.01 9.52
CA LEU A 100 -0.84 18.47 8.39
C LEU A 100 0.09 18.20 7.21
N LEU A 101 0.98 19.14 6.85
CA LEU A 101 1.97 18.94 5.80
C LEU A 101 2.86 17.73 6.06
N ASN A 102 3.33 17.55 7.29
CA ASN A 102 4.13 16.38 7.65
C ASN A 102 3.34 15.08 7.45
N TRP A 103 2.06 15.06 7.82
CA TRP A 103 1.19 13.91 7.57
C TRP A 103 0.91 13.69 6.08
N LEU A 104 0.68 14.75 5.31
CA LEU A 104 0.48 14.69 3.86
C LEU A 104 1.70 14.09 3.16
N ASP A 105 2.90 14.53 3.53
CA ASP A 105 4.17 14.00 2.98
C ASP A 105 4.32 12.50 3.31
N ILE A 106 4.12 12.12 4.56
CA ILE A 106 4.27 10.72 5.03
C ILE A 106 3.21 9.81 4.42
N SER A 107 1.96 10.27 4.35
CA SER A 107 0.84 9.51 3.78
C SER A 107 0.89 9.42 2.25
N GLY A 108 1.76 10.22 1.60
CA GLY A 108 1.90 10.31 0.15
C GLY A 108 0.83 11.15 -0.54
N LEU A 109 0.07 11.94 0.22
CA LEU A 109 -1.07 12.71 -0.28
C LEU A 109 -0.73 14.15 -0.70
N ALA A 110 0.45 14.69 -0.35
CA ALA A 110 0.74 16.11 -0.47
C ALA A 110 0.52 16.67 -1.89
N LEU A 111 1.02 15.99 -2.92
CA LEU A 111 0.87 16.44 -4.29
C LEU A 111 -0.54 16.21 -4.84
N TYR A 112 -1.19 15.12 -4.45
CA TYR A 112 -2.61 14.90 -4.76
C TYR A 112 -3.50 15.95 -4.11
N PHE A 113 -3.17 16.37 -2.88
CA PHE A 113 -3.91 17.41 -2.18
C PHE A 113 -3.75 18.77 -2.85
N LEU A 114 -2.53 19.13 -3.27
CA LEU A 114 -2.30 20.36 -4.04
C LEU A 114 -3.09 20.36 -5.35
N ASP A 115 -2.98 19.29 -6.14
CA ASP A 115 -3.72 19.14 -7.42
C ASP A 115 -5.25 19.28 -7.19
N ARG A 116 -5.77 18.69 -6.09
CA ARG A 116 -7.18 18.83 -5.73
C ARG A 116 -7.57 20.25 -5.32
N MET A 117 -6.71 20.97 -4.58
CA MET A 117 -6.96 22.36 -4.21
C MET A 117 -6.96 23.27 -5.45
N MET A 118 -6.09 23.00 -6.42
CA MET A 118 -6.08 23.69 -7.72
C MET A 118 -7.35 23.40 -8.51
N GLU A 119 -7.77 22.16 -8.63
CA GLU A 119 -9.01 21.75 -9.31
C GLU A 119 -10.25 22.43 -8.72
N LEU A 120 -10.31 22.52 -7.39
CA LEU A 120 -11.41 23.19 -6.67
C LEU A 120 -11.29 24.71 -6.61
N GLN A 121 -10.21 25.30 -7.15
CA GLN A 121 -9.90 26.73 -7.08
C GLN A 121 -9.79 27.26 -5.63
N LEU A 122 -9.32 26.41 -4.71
CA LEU A 122 -9.24 26.68 -3.27
C LEU A 122 -7.79 26.97 -2.79
N CYS A 123 -6.85 27.21 -3.70
CA CYS A 123 -5.45 27.50 -3.32
C CYS A 123 -5.30 28.74 -2.42
N SER A 124 -6.21 29.71 -2.58
CA SER A 124 -6.24 30.93 -1.73
C SER A 124 -6.53 30.65 -0.24
N MET A 125 -7.05 29.45 0.09
CA MET A 125 -7.25 29.03 1.49
C MET A 125 -5.95 28.56 2.16
N LEU A 126 -4.93 28.23 1.36
CA LEU A 126 -3.65 27.78 1.89
C LEU A 126 -2.79 28.98 2.30
N PRO A 127 -2.18 28.99 3.49
CA PRO A 127 -1.21 30.01 3.84
C PRO A 127 -0.10 30.09 2.78
N PRO A 128 0.40 31.29 2.42
CA PRO A 128 1.37 31.47 1.33
C PRO A 128 2.60 30.57 1.45
N GLY A 129 3.14 30.40 2.66
CA GLY A 129 4.30 29.54 2.90
C GLY A 129 4.01 28.05 2.74
N ILE A 130 2.75 27.63 2.96
CA ILE A 130 2.30 26.25 2.74
C ILE A 130 2.13 25.97 1.24
N LEU A 131 1.47 26.90 0.55
CA LEU A 131 1.29 26.81 -0.91
C LEU A 131 2.65 26.75 -1.61
N ALA A 132 3.54 27.72 -1.34
CA ALA A 132 4.89 27.76 -1.93
C ALA A 132 5.69 26.46 -1.69
N ARG A 133 5.55 25.84 -0.51
CA ARG A 133 6.20 24.56 -0.22
C ARG A 133 5.61 23.42 -1.06
N LEU A 134 4.29 23.34 -1.20
CA LEU A 134 3.63 22.30 -1.99
C LEU A 134 3.97 22.44 -3.49
N GLU A 135 3.98 23.67 -3.99
CA GLU A 135 4.37 23.97 -5.39
C GLU A 135 5.86 23.62 -5.64
N GLY A 136 6.75 23.97 -4.70
CA GLY A 136 8.16 23.56 -4.74
C GLY A 136 8.32 22.04 -4.74
N ASN A 137 7.57 21.32 -3.90
CA ASN A 137 7.55 19.86 -3.89
C ASN A 137 7.05 19.28 -5.23
N LEU A 138 6.05 19.89 -5.85
CA LEU A 138 5.55 19.46 -7.17
C LEU A 138 6.59 19.67 -8.26
N LEU A 139 7.29 20.82 -8.26
CA LEU A 139 8.36 21.10 -9.21
C LEU A 139 9.50 20.08 -9.08
N ASP A 140 9.99 19.86 -7.86
CA ASP A 140 11.04 18.88 -7.57
C ASP A 140 10.63 17.46 -8.00
N ASN A 141 9.38 17.05 -7.71
CA ASN A 141 8.88 15.73 -8.08
C ASN A 141 8.64 15.58 -9.59
N THR A 142 8.30 16.66 -10.28
CA THR A 142 8.17 16.69 -11.75
C THR A 142 9.52 16.42 -12.40
N GLU A 143 10.58 17.07 -11.94
CA GLU A 143 11.94 16.84 -12.44
C GLU A 143 12.40 15.41 -12.15
N ARG A 144 12.18 14.93 -10.91
CA ARG A 144 12.47 13.55 -10.54
C ARG A 144 11.73 12.55 -11.42
N THR A 145 10.42 12.75 -11.63
CA THR A 145 9.58 11.87 -12.45
C THR A 145 10.07 11.84 -13.89
N ARG A 146 10.48 12.98 -14.46
CA ARG A 146 11.09 13.05 -15.80
C ARG A 146 12.35 12.18 -15.87
N GLY A 147 13.22 12.27 -14.88
CA GLY A 147 14.43 11.43 -14.80
C GLY A 147 14.09 9.93 -14.68
N MET A 148 13.07 9.57 -13.89
CA MET A 148 12.63 8.18 -13.76
C MET A 148 11.97 7.64 -15.02
N ILE A 149 11.22 8.46 -15.75
CA ILE A 149 10.62 8.10 -17.04
C ILE A 149 11.74 7.79 -18.05
N ALA A 150 12.73 8.68 -18.18
CA ALA A 150 13.85 8.47 -19.09
C ALA A 150 14.61 7.17 -18.77
N GLU A 151 14.88 6.91 -17.48
CA GLU A 151 15.51 5.68 -17.03
C GLU A 151 14.65 4.44 -17.33
N SER A 152 13.34 4.50 -17.04
CA SER A 152 12.40 3.42 -17.33
C SER A 152 12.33 3.10 -18.83
N VAL A 153 12.28 4.13 -19.68
CA VAL A 153 12.26 3.97 -21.14
C VAL A 153 13.50 3.24 -21.62
N THR A 154 14.68 3.68 -21.19
CA THR A 154 15.95 3.06 -21.62
C THR A 154 16.06 1.60 -21.15
N ILE A 155 15.70 1.29 -19.89
CA ILE A 155 15.68 -0.09 -19.39
C ILE A 155 14.74 -0.95 -20.24
N GLN A 156 13.55 -0.46 -20.55
CA GLN A 156 12.56 -1.19 -21.33
C GLN A 156 13.00 -1.41 -22.78
N GLN A 157 13.68 -0.45 -23.40
CA GLN A 157 14.26 -0.63 -24.72
C GLN A 157 15.27 -1.78 -24.73
N GLU A 158 16.22 -1.79 -23.79
CA GLU A 158 17.21 -2.88 -23.67
C GLU A 158 16.55 -4.24 -23.36
N PHE A 159 15.48 -4.27 -22.55
CA PHE A 159 14.71 -5.49 -22.29
C PHE A 159 14.00 -6.00 -23.56
N GLN A 160 13.45 -5.09 -24.38
CA GLN A 160 12.80 -5.42 -25.65
C GLN A 160 13.81 -5.90 -26.69
N GLU A 161 14.98 -5.24 -26.82
CA GLU A 161 16.06 -5.66 -27.69
C GLU A 161 16.59 -7.06 -27.36
N ALA A 162 16.66 -7.38 -26.05
CA ALA A 162 17.02 -8.71 -25.57
C ALA A 162 15.86 -9.73 -25.62
N SER A 163 14.70 -9.34 -26.13
CA SER A 163 13.49 -10.19 -26.24
C SER A 163 13.05 -10.78 -24.89
N LEU A 164 13.20 -10.04 -23.78
CA LEU A 164 12.81 -10.51 -22.46
C LEU A 164 11.28 -10.53 -22.30
N SER A 165 10.80 -11.55 -21.59
CA SER A 165 9.40 -11.59 -21.15
C SER A 165 9.28 -10.84 -19.83
N TYR A 166 8.63 -9.66 -19.85
CA TYR A 166 8.47 -8.78 -18.69
C TYR A 166 7.21 -7.92 -18.76
N ALA A 167 6.82 -7.34 -17.63
CA ALA A 167 5.79 -6.30 -17.53
C ALA A 167 6.19 -5.23 -16.49
N THR A 168 5.82 -3.97 -16.75
CA THR A 168 5.96 -2.87 -15.77
C THR A 168 4.88 -3.01 -14.71
N LEU A 169 5.30 -3.00 -13.45
CA LEU A 169 4.41 -3.07 -12.29
C LEU A 169 4.30 -1.71 -11.61
N LYS A 170 3.19 -1.48 -10.90
CA LYS A 170 3.01 -0.29 -10.06
C LYS A 170 3.37 1.03 -10.80
N GLY A 171 3.76 2.09 -10.07
CA GLY A 171 4.33 3.31 -10.66
C GLY A 171 3.59 3.81 -11.89
N PHE A 172 4.28 3.83 -13.01
CA PHE A 172 3.77 4.34 -14.28
C PHE A 172 2.64 3.50 -14.90
N SER A 173 2.56 2.20 -14.58
CA SER A 173 1.47 1.36 -15.07
C SER A 173 0.09 1.72 -14.49
N LEU A 174 0.06 2.48 -13.39
CA LEU A 174 -1.17 2.95 -12.74
C LEU A 174 -1.78 4.20 -13.41
N CYS A 175 -1.05 4.85 -14.31
CA CYS A 175 -1.54 5.99 -15.06
C CYS A 175 -2.40 5.54 -16.25
N PRO A 176 -3.48 6.27 -16.57
CA PRO A 176 -4.06 7.39 -15.84
C PRO A 176 -5.14 6.96 -14.83
N SER A 177 -5.53 5.69 -14.76
CA SER A 177 -6.73 5.23 -14.05
C SER A 177 -6.69 5.51 -12.55
N SER A 178 -5.55 5.27 -11.90
CA SER A 178 -5.37 5.46 -10.44
C SER A 178 -4.58 6.73 -10.13
N VAL A 179 -3.63 7.04 -10.98
CA VAL A 179 -2.71 8.18 -10.88
C VAL A 179 -2.95 9.07 -12.08
N PRO A 180 -3.64 10.21 -11.94
CA PRO A 180 -4.01 11.05 -13.09
C PRO A 180 -2.80 11.54 -13.87
N LYS A 181 -1.73 11.92 -13.16
CA LYS A 181 -0.48 12.43 -13.70
C LYS A 181 0.69 11.82 -12.92
N PRO A 182 1.73 11.28 -13.58
CA PRO A 182 2.85 10.62 -12.91
C PRO A 182 3.54 11.49 -11.85
N GLU A 183 3.65 12.80 -12.07
CA GLU A 183 4.28 13.77 -11.19
C GLU A 183 3.56 13.99 -9.86
N LEU A 184 2.31 13.56 -9.73
CA LEU A 184 1.57 13.65 -8.47
C LEU A 184 1.93 12.52 -7.49
N ARG A 185 2.57 11.47 -7.99
CA ARG A 185 2.97 10.33 -7.19
C ARG A 185 4.48 10.34 -6.97
N HIS A 186 4.92 10.53 -5.72
CA HIS A 186 6.32 10.32 -5.45
C HIS A 186 6.63 8.81 -5.37
N GLN A 187 7.57 8.37 -6.18
CA GLN A 187 8.03 7.00 -6.21
C GLN A 187 9.56 6.96 -6.14
N PHE A 188 10.12 5.82 -5.70
CA PHE A 188 11.55 5.66 -5.46
C PHE A 188 12.18 4.57 -6.32
N ASP A 189 11.36 3.69 -6.86
CA ASP A 189 11.74 2.47 -7.53
C ASP A 189 11.01 2.31 -8.87
N LEU A 190 11.62 1.56 -9.75
CA LEU A 190 11.02 1.05 -10.97
C LEU A 190 10.79 -0.44 -10.75
N ASP A 191 9.54 -0.88 -10.79
CA ASP A 191 9.15 -2.26 -10.56
C ASP A 191 8.89 -2.97 -11.89
N PHE A 192 9.52 -4.12 -12.11
CA PHE A 192 9.25 -4.98 -13.27
C PHE A 192 8.95 -6.40 -12.83
N LEU A 193 7.92 -7.02 -13.42
CA LEU A 193 7.73 -8.46 -13.38
C LEU A 193 8.57 -9.07 -14.52
N VAL A 194 9.32 -10.11 -14.25
CA VAL A 194 10.11 -10.82 -15.25
C VAL A 194 9.92 -12.31 -15.13
N ALA A 195 9.85 -13.02 -16.27
CA ALA A 195 9.83 -14.48 -16.26
C ALA A 195 11.14 -15.03 -15.65
N GLU A 196 11.04 -16.14 -14.93
CA GLU A 196 12.20 -16.77 -14.28
C GLU A 196 13.36 -17.03 -15.26
N ARG A 197 13.07 -17.48 -16.47
CA ARG A 197 14.04 -17.68 -17.55
C ARG A 197 14.73 -16.38 -18.01
N SER A 198 14.10 -15.22 -17.83
CA SER A 198 14.60 -13.91 -18.27
C SER A 198 15.42 -13.19 -17.20
N VAL A 199 15.38 -13.64 -15.96
CA VAL A 199 15.97 -12.94 -14.79
C VAL A 199 17.48 -12.75 -14.92
N ALA A 200 18.22 -13.76 -15.41
CA ALA A 200 19.66 -13.69 -15.54
C ALA A 200 20.10 -12.61 -16.55
N GLU A 201 19.38 -12.47 -17.66
CA GLU A 201 19.66 -11.45 -18.67
C GLU A 201 19.20 -10.07 -18.21
N ALA A 202 18.03 -9.95 -17.59
CA ALA A 202 17.57 -8.70 -17.00
C ALA A 202 18.57 -8.17 -15.96
N ARG A 203 19.14 -9.05 -15.14
CA ARG A 203 20.22 -8.71 -14.19
C ARG A 203 21.45 -8.19 -14.92
N ARG A 204 21.94 -8.86 -15.98
CA ARG A 204 23.11 -8.43 -16.75
C ARG A 204 22.91 -7.05 -17.38
N ILE A 205 21.71 -6.78 -17.91
CA ILE A 205 21.35 -5.46 -18.45
C ILE A 205 21.46 -4.40 -17.35
N LEU A 206 20.87 -4.61 -16.19
CA LEU A 206 20.95 -3.66 -15.08
C LEU A 206 22.38 -3.46 -14.59
N GLU A 207 23.19 -4.53 -14.50
CA GLU A 207 24.59 -4.45 -14.07
C GLU A 207 25.45 -3.66 -15.09
N ARG A 208 25.23 -3.83 -16.41
CA ARG A 208 25.90 -3.00 -17.45
C ARG A 208 25.57 -1.51 -17.32
N ARG A 209 24.35 -1.19 -16.85
CA ARG A 209 23.93 0.19 -16.56
C ARG A 209 24.47 0.75 -15.23
N GLY A 210 25.30 -0.03 -14.52
CA GLY A 210 25.92 0.36 -13.26
C GLY A 210 25.08 0.05 -12.02
N TYR A 211 23.92 -0.59 -12.16
CA TYR A 211 23.17 -1.08 -11.02
C TYR A 211 23.90 -2.24 -10.34
N ARG A 212 23.77 -2.32 -9.03
CA ARG A 212 24.31 -3.43 -8.24
C ARG A 212 23.17 -4.11 -7.49
N LEU A 213 23.19 -5.44 -7.43
CA LEU A 213 22.27 -6.21 -6.63
C LEU A 213 22.46 -5.82 -5.16
N TYR A 214 21.39 -5.29 -4.54
CA TYR A 214 21.41 -4.78 -3.19
C TYR A 214 20.77 -5.73 -2.18
N ALA A 215 19.63 -6.35 -2.54
CA ALA A 215 18.93 -7.27 -1.69
C ALA A 215 18.15 -8.32 -2.49
N LEU A 216 18.01 -9.51 -1.89
CA LEU A 216 17.15 -10.58 -2.37
C LEU A 216 16.12 -10.88 -1.27
N SER A 217 14.83 -10.84 -1.62
CA SER A 217 13.75 -11.15 -0.71
C SER A 217 12.73 -12.06 -1.39
N GLY A 218 12.87 -13.35 -1.20
CA GLY A 218 12.07 -14.34 -1.92
C GLY A 218 12.29 -14.21 -3.44
N ARG A 219 11.23 -13.88 -4.16
CA ARG A 219 11.28 -13.66 -5.62
C ARG A 219 11.42 -12.19 -6.01
N SER A 220 11.81 -11.31 -5.11
CA SER A 220 12.07 -9.91 -5.38
C SER A 220 13.57 -9.62 -5.27
N TRP A 221 14.12 -9.00 -6.33
CA TRP A 221 15.53 -8.66 -6.48
C TRP A 221 15.67 -7.15 -6.58
N GLU A 222 16.20 -6.52 -5.55
CA GLU A 222 16.41 -5.07 -5.50
C GLU A 222 17.81 -4.71 -6.02
N PHE A 223 17.85 -3.80 -6.99
CA PHE A 223 19.07 -3.24 -7.57
C PHE A 223 19.15 -1.76 -7.27
N LYS A 224 20.37 -1.25 -6.99
CA LYS A 224 20.62 0.18 -6.73
C LYS A 224 21.81 0.69 -7.50
N ILE A 225 21.68 1.96 -7.92
CA ILE A 225 22.79 2.75 -8.47
C ILE A 225 22.93 4.02 -7.63
N ASN A 226 24.16 4.48 -7.38
CA ASN A 226 24.45 5.71 -6.63
C ASN A 226 23.70 5.77 -5.28
N GLU A 227 24.05 4.87 -4.35
CA GLU A 227 23.41 4.84 -3.02
C GLU A 227 23.40 6.23 -2.38
N THR A 228 22.19 6.75 -2.14
CA THR A 228 22.00 7.99 -1.39
C THR A 228 21.85 7.65 0.09
N PRO A 229 22.66 8.24 0.97
CA PRO A 229 22.48 8.07 2.41
C PRO A 229 21.14 8.68 2.83
N GLY A 230 20.27 7.89 3.42
CA GLY A 230 18.97 8.20 4.02
C GLY A 230 18.26 9.47 3.52
N ILE A 231 17.11 9.31 2.88
CA ILE A 231 16.28 10.41 2.40
C ILE A 231 15.62 11.10 3.60
N SER A 232 15.79 12.42 3.76
CA SER A 232 15.03 13.21 4.72
C SER A 232 13.65 13.55 4.14
N LEU A 233 12.68 13.90 5.00
CA LEU A 233 11.38 14.39 4.51
C LEU A 233 11.52 15.67 3.65
N LYS A 234 12.58 16.47 3.87
CA LYS A 234 12.88 17.65 3.05
C LYS A 234 13.34 17.30 1.64
N ASP A 235 13.89 16.09 1.44
CA ASP A 235 14.43 15.62 0.17
C ASP A 235 13.50 14.60 -0.49
N LEU A 236 12.29 14.41 0.07
CA LEU A 236 11.33 13.39 -0.34
C LEU A 236 10.96 13.49 -1.84
N TYR A 237 10.88 14.69 -2.37
CA TYR A 237 10.49 14.97 -3.76
C TYR A 237 11.67 15.27 -4.68
N LYS A 238 12.85 15.57 -4.13
CA LYS A 238 14.02 15.99 -4.90
C LYS A 238 14.53 14.90 -5.83
N ASN A 239 15.03 15.30 -6.97
CA ASN A 239 15.71 14.44 -7.90
C ASN A 239 17.10 14.06 -7.38
N LEU A 240 17.17 12.99 -6.61
CA LEU A 240 18.43 12.47 -6.06
C LEU A 240 19.13 11.56 -7.08
N PRO A 241 20.47 11.46 -7.05
CA PRO A 241 21.21 10.64 -8.00
C PRO A 241 21.00 9.13 -7.85
N GLY A 242 20.53 8.69 -6.66
CA GLY A 242 20.25 7.27 -6.41
C GLY A 242 18.98 6.81 -7.11
N ARG A 243 19.04 5.65 -7.74
CA ARG A 243 17.91 4.97 -8.37
C ARG A 243 17.81 3.54 -7.85
N SER A 244 16.58 3.05 -7.75
CA SER A 244 16.29 1.66 -7.40
C SER A 244 15.43 1.01 -8.49
N VAL A 245 15.78 -0.23 -8.84
CA VAL A 245 14.99 -1.09 -9.72
C VAL A 245 14.69 -2.37 -8.96
N GLU A 246 13.44 -2.80 -8.96
CA GLU A 246 13.02 -4.06 -8.35
C GLU A 246 12.52 -5.01 -9.43
N LEU A 247 13.16 -6.19 -9.55
CA LEU A 247 12.68 -7.27 -10.39
C LEU A 247 11.88 -8.24 -9.53
N HIS A 248 10.60 -8.39 -9.86
CA HIS A 248 9.72 -9.43 -9.32
C HIS A 248 9.77 -10.61 -10.26
N VAL A 249 10.18 -11.78 -9.76
CA VAL A 249 10.33 -12.98 -10.60
C VAL A 249 9.05 -13.80 -10.59
N GLU A 250 8.45 -13.98 -11.76
CA GLU A 250 7.34 -14.91 -11.94
C GLU A 250 7.87 -16.32 -12.12
N ALA A 251 7.36 -17.27 -11.32
CA ALA A 251 7.74 -18.66 -11.45
C ALA A 251 7.11 -19.31 -12.65
N ASP A 252 7.86 -20.11 -13.34
CA ASP A 252 7.32 -21.08 -14.31
C ASP A 252 6.68 -22.26 -13.55
N VAL A 253 5.38 -22.17 -13.28
CA VAL A 253 4.61 -23.24 -12.63
C VAL A 253 3.82 -24.01 -13.68
N PRO A 254 4.10 -25.29 -13.92
CA PRO A 254 3.38 -26.08 -14.90
C PRO A 254 1.87 -26.09 -14.61
N GLY A 255 1.05 -25.84 -15.65
CA GLY A 255 -0.41 -25.84 -15.55
C GLY A 255 -1.04 -24.56 -14.97
N CYS A 256 -0.24 -23.57 -14.58
CA CYS A 256 -0.75 -22.25 -14.18
C CYS A 256 -0.56 -21.24 -15.32
N SER A 257 -1.60 -20.46 -15.60
CA SER A 257 -1.51 -19.34 -16.55
C SER A 257 -0.60 -18.24 -15.98
N SER A 258 0.40 -17.83 -16.74
CA SER A 258 1.32 -16.75 -16.36
C SER A 258 0.63 -15.38 -16.46
N LEU A 259 0.96 -14.47 -15.56
CA LEU A 259 0.56 -13.05 -15.68
C LEU A 259 1.18 -12.41 -16.93
N LEU A 260 2.38 -12.85 -17.31
CA LEU A 260 3.09 -12.37 -18.49
C LEU A 260 2.45 -12.81 -19.81
N ASP A 261 1.59 -13.85 -19.80
CA ASP A 261 0.82 -14.27 -20.98
C ASP A 261 -0.35 -13.32 -21.29
N ARG A 262 -0.76 -12.52 -20.31
CA ARG A 262 -1.90 -11.60 -20.40
C ARG A 262 -1.49 -10.13 -20.39
N VAL A 263 -0.24 -9.81 -20.73
CA VAL A 263 0.22 -8.42 -20.78
C VAL A 263 -0.40 -7.64 -21.92
N GLU A 264 -0.80 -6.41 -21.63
CA GLU A 264 -1.21 -5.41 -22.60
C GLU A 264 -0.01 -4.51 -22.94
N ARG A 265 -0.03 -3.90 -24.12
CA ARG A 265 1.01 -2.93 -24.51
C ARG A 265 0.41 -1.55 -24.61
N ARG A 266 0.97 -0.60 -23.88
CA ARG A 266 0.56 0.81 -23.88
C ARG A 266 1.67 1.69 -24.42
N ASP A 267 1.32 2.76 -25.13
CA ASP A 267 2.30 3.76 -25.51
C ASP A 267 2.75 4.54 -24.28
N PHE A 268 4.05 4.61 -24.07
CA PHE A 268 4.67 5.30 -22.94
C PHE A 268 5.97 5.97 -23.39
N HIS A 269 5.91 7.29 -23.62
CA HIS A 269 7.09 8.10 -24.01
C HIS A 269 7.94 7.48 -25.14
N GLY A 270 7.30 6.97 -26.18
CA GLY A 270 7.95 6.39 -27.35
C GLY A 270 8.34 4.92 -27.26
N VAL A 271 8.02 4.24 -26.17
CA VAL A 271 8.13 2.78 -26.06
C VAL A 271 6.75 2.12 -25.93
N ARG A 272 6.64 0.91 -26.44
CA ARG A 272 5.47 0.05 -26.23
C ARG A 272 5.63 -0.68 -24.90
N MET A 273 5.28 0.01 -23.81
CA MET A 273 5.41 -0.49 -22.44
C MET A 273 4.46 -1.68 -22.19
N PRO A 274 4.98 -2.89 -21.89
CA PRO A 274 4.15 -4.00 -21.46
C PRO A 274 3.71 -3.76 -20.02
N VAL A 275 2.40 -3.88 -19.77
CA VAL A 275 1.75 -3.78 -18.46
C VAL A 275 0.86 -5.00 -18.24
N LEU A 276 0.57 -5.33 -17.01
CA LEU A 276 -0.39 -6.38 -16.71
C LEU A 276 -1.77 -6.06 -17.31
N SER A 277 -2.58 -7.08 -17.59
CA SER A 277 -3.98 -6.89 -17.98
C SER A 277 -4.69 -5.96 -17.01
N ALA A 278 -5.73 -5.28 -17.46
CA ALA A 278 -6.47 -4.34 -16.61
C ALA A 278 -6.94 -4.99 -15.30
N VAL A 279 -7.36 -6.25 -15.34
CA VAL A 279 -7.83 -7.02 -14.19
C VAL A 279 -6.68 -7.37 -13.25
N ASP A 280 -5.56 -7.88 -13.76
CA ASP A 280 -4.39 -8.25 -12.96
C ASP A 280 -3.75 -7.02 -12.30
N LEU A 281 -3.70 -5.89 -13.04
CA LEU A 281 -3.21 -4.61 -12.53
C LEU A 281 -4.07 -4.11 -11.36
N PHE A 282 -5.39 -4.14 -11.51
CA PHE A 282 -6.32 -3.75 -10.46
C PHE A 282 -6.20 -4.67 -9.23
N LEU A 283 -6.18 -5.97 -9.44
CA LEU A 283 -6.02 -6.95 -8.36
C LEU A 283 -4.69 -6.74 -7.62
N GLY A 284 -3.60 -6.58 -8.36
CA GLY A 284 -2.28 -6.28 -7.81
C GLY A 284 -2.27 -5.00 -6.97
N GLN A 285 -2.91 -3.93 -7.45
CA GLN A 285 -3.03 -2.66 -6.72
C GLN A 285 -3.87 -2.81 -5.45
N GLY A 286 -5.02 -3.47 -5.53
CA GLY A 286 -5.89 -3.71 -4.38
C GLY A 286 -5.18 -4.54 -3.30
N MET A 287 -4.46 -5.59 -3.71
CA MET A 287 -3.66 -6.41 -2.78
C MET A 287 -2.45 -5.66 -2.21
N HIS A 288 -1.88 -4.70 -2.96
CA HIS A 288 -0.84 -3.81 -2.44
C HIS A 288 -1.41 -2.85 -1.38
N ALA A 289 -2.58 -2.24 -1.62
CA ALA A 289 -3.27 -1.43 -0.62
C ALA A 289 -3.62 -2.25 0.63
N TYR A 290 -4.15 -3.48 0.45
CA TYR A 290 -4.41 -4.40 1.55
C TYR A 290 -3.15 -4.73 2.36
N LYS A 291 -2.01 -4.98 1.70
CA LYS A 291 -0.71 -5.22 2.36
C LYS A 291 -0.34 -4.08 3.31
N HIS A 292 -0.63 -2.83 2.93
CA HIS A 292 -0.36 -1.66 3.75
C HIS A 292 -1.36 -1.51 4.91
N VAL A 293 -2.64 -1.78 4.71
CA VAL A 293 -3.64 -1.83 5.80
C VAL A 293 -3.31 -2.94 6.80
N TYR A 294 -2.79 -4.05 6.31
CA TYR A 294 -2.37 -5.23 7.07
C TYR A 294 -0.91 -5.12 7.56
N SER A 295 -0.49 -3.92 7.95
CA SER A 295 0.85 -3.62 8.45
C SER A 295 0.83 -2.52 9.51
N GLU A 296 1.97 -2.22 10.12
CA GLU A 296 2.06 -1.18 11.16
C GLU A 296 1.62 0.19 10.66
N PHE A 297 1.91 0.52 9.39
CA PHE A 297 1.60 1.81 8.81
C PHE A 297 0.91 1.70 7.45
N SER A 298 -0.29 2.30 7.37
CA SER A 298 -1.05 2.40 6.12
C SER A 298 -0.71 3.71 5.41
N ARG A 299 -0.21 3.61 4.17
CA ARG A 299 0.02 4.77 3.32
C ARG A 299 -1.27 5.16 2.62
N THR A 300 -1.88 6.24 3.06
CA THR A 300 -3.24 6.65 2.65
C THR A 300 -3.36 6.93 1.15
N ALA A 301 -2.27 7.36 0.49
CA ALA A 301 -2.25 7.54 -0.97
C ALA A 301 -2.65 6.26 -1.72
N HIS A 302 -2.27 5.06 -1.25
CA HIS A 302 -2.67 3.81 -1.90
C HIS A 302 -4.19 3.57 -1.84
N LEU A 303 -4.86 4.04 -0.78
CA LEU A 303 -6.32 3.97 -0.65
C LEU A 303 -7.00 4.94 -1.62
N LEU A 304 -6.46 6.16 -1.76
CA LEU A 304 -6.94 7.14 -2.74
C LEU A 304 -6.74 6.65 -4.18
N GLU A 305 -5.57 6.10 -4.50
CA GLU A 305 -5.25 5.51 -5.81
C GLU A 305 -6.20 4.35 -6.12
N PHE A 306 -6.46 3.47 -5.15
CA PHE A 306 -7.43 2.38 -5.30
C PHE A 306 -8.85 2.91 -5.56
N ARG A 307 -9.31 3.88 -4.77
CA ARG A 307 -10.62 4.51 -4.98
C ARG A 307 -10.77 5.10 -6.39
N ARG A 308 -9.74 5.81 -6.88
CA ARG A 308 -9.73 6.37 -8.23
C ARG A 308 -9.85 5.30 -9.32
N HIS A 309 -9.14 4.20 -9.16
CA HIS A 309 -9.24 3.08 -10.10
C HIS A 309 -10.64 2.47 -10.14
N VAL A 310 -11.26 2.26 -8.98
CA VAL A 310 -12.67 1.80 -8.91
C VAL A 310 -13.60 2.78 -9.62
N LEU A 311 -13.46 4.08 -9.36
CA LEU A 311 -14.30 5.11 -9.98
C LEU A 311 -14.11 5.17 -11.50
N ALA A 312 -12.87 5.00 -12.00
CA ALA A 312 -12.57 4.96 -13.43
C ALA A 312 -13.25 3.77 -14.15
N ARG A 313 -13.52 2.68 -13.42
CA ARG A 313 -14.17 1.46 -13.92
C ARG A 313 -15.60 1.27 -13.42
N HIS A 314 -16.19 2.27 -12.76
CA HIS A 314 -17.44 2.11 -11.99
C HIS A 314 -18.57 1.48 -12.80
N LYS A 315 -18.69 1.82 -14.09
CA LYS A 315 -19.75 1.34 -15.01
C LYS A 315 -19.33 0.17 -15.91
N ASP A 316 -18.13 -0.36 -15.73
CA ASP A 316 -17.56 -1.42 -16.57
C ASP A 316 -17.90 -2.80 -16.01
N GLU A 317 -19.14 -3.27 -16.25
CA GLU A 317 -19.60 -4.57 -15.72
C GLU A 317 -18.74 -5.73 -16.23
N SER A 318 -18.28 -5.68 -17.48
CA SER A 318 -17.43 -6.71 -18.06
C SER A 318 -16.11 -6.86 -17.32
N PHE A 319 -15.52 -5.72 -16.90
CA PHE A 319 -14.33 -5.69 -16.07
C PHE A 319 -14.56 -6.33 -14.68
N TRP A 320 -15.68 -5.99 -14.02
CA TRP A 320 -15.98 -6.53 -12.69
C TRP A 320 -16.25 -8.04 -12.70
N ASN A 321 -16.94 -8.54 -13.73
CA ASN A 321 -17.18 -9.95 -13.92
C ASN A 321 -15.86 -10.71 -14.18
N ALA A 322 -14.98 -10.18 -15.02
CA ALA A 322 -13.67 -10.75 -15.28
C ALA A 322 -12.79 -10.76 -14.02
N LEU A 323 -12.85 -9.71 -13.19
CA LEU A 323 -12.13 -9.62 -11.92
C LEU A 323 -12.62 -10.66 -10.92
N GLU A 324 -13.93 -10.87 -10.79
CA GLU A 324 -14.50 -11.90 -9.92
C GLU A 324 -14.02 -13.27 -10.35
N LEU A 325 -14.03 -13.58 -11.64
CA LEU A 325 -13.57 -14.86 -12.19
C LEU A 325 -12.07 -15.11 -11.89
N VAL A 326 -11.22 -14.09 -12.08
CA VAL A 326 -9.77 -14.20 -11.78
C VAL A 326 -9.51 -14.35 -10.27
N ALA A 327 -10.36 -13.76 -9.45
CA ALA A 327 -10.26 -13.87 -7.99
C ALA A 327 -10.95 -15.11 -7.42
N GLU A 328 -11.71 -15.85 -8.25
CA GLU A 328 -12.40 -17.08 -7.85
C GLU A 328 -11.39 -18.11 -7.34
N GLY A 329 -11.73 -18.77 -6.23
CA GLY A 329 -10.79 -19.69 -5.56
C GLY A 329 -9.69 -19.05 -4.73
N ASN A 330 -9.50 -17.71 -4.82
CA ASN A 330 -8.54 -16.96 -4.02
C ASN A 330 -9.22 -16.18 -2.89
N SER A 331 -9.52 -16.85 -1.79
CA SER A 331 -10.15 -16.24 -0.61
C SER A 331 -9.41 -15.01 -0.09
N ARG A 332 -8.07 -15.01 -0.17
CA ARG A 332 -7.25 -13.88 0.24
C ARG A 332 -7.48 -12.65 -0.64
N ALA A 333 -7.67 -12.81 -1.95
CA ALA A 333 -7.97 -11.72 -2.87
C ALA A 333 -9.34 -11.11 -2.55
N SER A 334 -10.37 -11.93 -2.43
CA SER A 334 -11.73 -11.50 -2.10
C SER A 334 -11.78 -10.75 -0.76
N LEU A 335 -11.21 -11.34 0.31
CA LEU A 335 -11.18 -10.72 1.64
C LEU A 335 -10.33 -9.45 1.67
N GLY A 336 -9.16 -9.45 1.01
CA GLY A 336 -8.28 -8.29 0.94
C GLY A 336 -8.93 -7.11 0.23
N LEU A 337 -9.53 -7.33 -0.94
CA LEU A 337 -10.30 -6.32 -1.66
C LEU A 337 -11.50 -5.83 -0.83
N GLY A 338 -12.20 -6.75 -0.16
CA GLY A 338 -13.32 -6.41 0.72
C GLY A 338 -12.93 -5.49 1.87
N VAL A 339 -11.82 -5.79 2.56
CA VAL A 339 -11.29 -4.94 3.65
C VAL A 339 -10.92 -3.56 3.13
N VAL A 340 -10.19 -3.47 1.99
CA VAL A 340 -9.79 -2.17 1.42
C VAL A 340 -11.01 -1.38 0.97
N THR A 341 -11.95 -2.00 0.26
CA THR A 341 -13.18 -1.35 -0.20
C THR A 341 -14.00 -0.81 0.97
N LEU A 342 -14.25 -1.62 2.00
CA LEU A 342 -15.00 -1.21 3.18
C LEU A 342 -14.28 -0.09 3.95
N LEU A 343 -12.95 -0.17 4.07
CA LEU A 343 -12.14 0.85 4.72
C LEU A 343 -12.22 2.19 3.98
N VAL A 344 -12.06 2.18 2.66
CA VAL A 344 -12.17 3.39 1.84
C VAL A 344 -13.57 3.99 1.92
N SER A 345 -14.63 3.16 1.84
CA SER A 345 -16.01 3.64 2.01
C SER A 345 -16.24 4.27 3.39
N SER A 346 -15.62 3.74 4.43
CA SER A 346 -15.76 4.27 5.81
C SER A 346 -15.15 5.65 6.02
N VAL A 347 -14.17 6.06 5.18
CA VAL A 347 -13.43 7.33 5.33
C VAL A 347 -13.64 8.32 4.19
N MET A 348 -14.10 7.88 3.02
CA MET A 348 -14.32 8.70 1.83
C MET A 348 -15.73 8.55 1.23
N GLY A 349 -16.65 7.90 1.94
CA GLY A 349 -18.02 7.63 1.47
C GLY A 349 -18.09 6.51 0.44
N ASP A 350 -19.31 6.13 0.09
CA ASP A 350 -19.56 5.04 -0.85
C ASP A 350 -19.10 5.40 -2.26
N PHE A 351 -18.40 4.48 -2.88
CA PHE A 351 -17.79 4.67 -4.21
C PHE A 351 -17.77 3.40 -5.04
N ALA A 352 -17.94 2.23 -4.40
CA ALA A 352 -17.74 0.95 -5.05
C ALA A 352 -19.05 0.42 -5.67
N PRO A 353 -19.02 -0.09 -6.91
CA PRO A 353 -20.20 -0.68 -7.55
C PRO A 353 -20.62 -1.98 -6.85
N HIS A 354 -21.90 -2.34 -7.02
CA HIS A 354 -22.44 -3.59 -6.48
C HIS A 354 -21.70 -4.81 -7.00
N ALA A 355 -21.28 -4.80 -8.26
CA ALA A 355 -20.50 -5.86 -8.86
C ALA A 355 -19.21 -6.17 -8.09
N LEU A 356 -18.54 -5.17 -7.51
CA LEU A 356 -17.37 -5.39 -6.63
C LEU A 356 -17.78 -5.80 -5.22
N THR A 357 -18.78 -5.11 -4.62
CA THR A 357 -19.10 -5.31 -3.20
C THR A 357 -19.76 -6.65 -2.91
N ASN A 358 -20.48 -7.24 -3.88
CA ASN A 358 -21.21 -8.50 -3.69
C ASN A 358 -20.30 -9.68 -3.31
N TRP A 359 -19.20 -9.87 -4.02
CA TRP A 359 -18.30 -10.98 -3.77
C TRP A 359 -17.09 -10.64 -2.88
N THR A 360 -16.92 -9.35 -2.53
CA THR A 360 -15.85 -8.89 -1.64
C THR A 360 -16.39 -8.48 -0.27
N VAL A 361 -17.02 -7.30 -0.15
CA VAL A 361 -17.47 -6.74 1.12
C VAL A 361 -18.52 -7.63 1.79
N ARG A 362 -19.49 -8.19 1.02
CA ARG A 362 -20.52 -9.07 1.58
C ARG A 362 -19.98 -10.41 2.09
N ARG A 363 -18.82 -10.85 1.58
CA ARG A 363 -18.16 -12.09 2.04
C ARG A 363 -17.24 -11.87 3.26
N LEU A 364 -17.05 -10.60 3.69
CA LEU A 364 -16.24 -10.34 4.87
C LEU A 364 -16.87 -10.93 6.12
N PRO A 365 -16.09 -11.60 6.99
CA PRO A 365 -16.53 -12.00 8.32
C PRO A 365 -17.05 -10.78 9.09
N GLN A 366 -18.02 -10.98 9.95
CA GLN A 366 -18.57 -9.92 10.80
C GLN A 366 -17.47 -9.26 11.66
N SER A 367 -16.52 -10.04 12.14
CA SER A 367 -15.35 -9.56 12.86
C SER A 367 -14.49 -8.59 12.04
N ALA A 368 -14.22 -8.89 10.77
CA ALA A 368 -13.45 -7.98 9.90
C ALA A 368 -14.20 -6.65 9.64
N ARG A 369 -15.54 -6.71 9.45
CA ARG A 369 -16.37 -5.49 9.33
C ARG A 369 -16.35 -4.68 10.62
N LEU A 370 -16.47 -5.33 11.77
CA LEU A 370 -16.37 -4.68 13.07
C LEU A 370 -15.00 -4.02 13.27
N TRP A 371 -13.92 -4.70 12.85
CA TRP A 371 -12.57 -4.13 12.93
C TRP A 371 -12.45 -2.83 12.11
N VAL A 372 -12.94 -2.81 10.87
CA VAL A 372 -12.94 -1.60 10.04
C VAL A 372 -13.73 -0.49 10.73
N LYS A 373 -14.90 -0.79 11.29
CA LYS A 373 -15.73 0.19 12.00
C LYS A 373 -15.03 0.79 13.23
N LEU A 374 -14.33 -0.03 14.04
CA LEU A 374 -13.73 0.42 15.30
C LEU A 374 -12.34 1.03 15.12
N TYR A 375 -11.56 0.53 14.18
CA TYR A 375 -10.14 0.85 14.05
C TYR A 375 -9.72 1.40 12.70
N GLY A 376 -10.59 1.29 11.68
CA GLY A 376 -10.27 1.69 10.31
C GLY A 376 -9.83 3.14 10.19
N GLN A 377 -10.58 4.06 10.75
CA GLN A 377 -10.24 5.49 10.75
C GLN A 377 -8.87 5.75 11.39
N ARG A 378 -8.58 5.10 12.50
CA ARG A 378 -7.30 5.24 13.20
C ARG A 378 -6.12 4.71 12.37
N VAL A 379 -6.32 3.65 11.61
CA VAL A 379 -5.30 3.11 10.70
C VAL A 379 -5.03 4.08 9.56
N VAL A 380 -6.05 4.72 9.02
CA VAL A 380 -5.94 5.66 7.89
C VAL A 380 -5.37 7.01 8.34
N PHE A 381 -5.86 7.54 9.47
CA PHE A 381 -5.45 8.86 9.98
C PHE A 381 -4.21 8.79 10.90
N GLY A 382 -3.65 7.62 11.13
CA GLY A 382 -2.50 7.46 12.02
C GLY A 382 -1.24 8.18 11.54
N ASN A 383 -0.37 8.53 12.50
CA ASN A 383 0.98 9.01 12.21
C ASN A 383 1.95 7.83 12.08
N PHE A 384 3.05 8.03 11.33
CA PHE A 384 4.18 7.11 11.40
C PHE A 384 4.73 7.03 12.85
N PRO A 385 5.05 5.86 13.35
CA PRO A 385 5.19 4.57 12.70
C PRO A 385 3.92 3.71 12.63
N GLY A 386 2.74 4.26 12.90
CA GLY A 386 1.46 3.60 12.72
C GLY A 386 0.93 2.93 13.98
N SER A 387 0.26 1.76 13.83
CA SER A 387 -0.40 1.06 14.93
C SER A 387 -0.25 -0.45 14.80
N LYS A 388 -0.34 -1.16 15.93
CA LYS A 388 -0.37 -2.63 15.97
C LYS A 388 -1.78 -3.21 15.96
N LEU A 389 -2.82 -2.39 15.78
CA LEU A 389 -4.22 -2.84 15.76
C LEU A 389 -4.57 -3.72 14.55
N TYR A 390 -3.74 -3.69 13.48
CA TYR A 390 -3.87 -4.64 12.37
C TYR A 390 -3.72 -6.10 12.82
N LEU A 391 -3.04 -6.37 13.95
CA LEU A 391 -2.89 -7.73 14.49
C LEU A 391 -4.21 -8.34 14.96
N LEU A 392 -5.20 -7.50 15.33
CA LEU A 392 -6.57 -7.97 15.62
C LEU A 392 -7.22 -8.47 14.33
N LEU A 393 -7.13 -7.70 13.23
CA LEU A 393 -7.63 -8.14 11.94
C LEU A 393 -6.92 -9.39 11.44
N GLN A 394 -5.59 -9.45 11.63
CA GLN A 394 -4.78 -10.61 11.26
C GLN A 394 -5.35 -11.90 11.88
N LYS A 395 -5.57 -11.89 13.17
CA LYS A 395 -6.10 -13.05 13.91
C LYS A 395 -7.47 -13.50 13.39
N GLU A 396 -8.36 -12.55 13.07
CA GLU A 396 -9.68 -12.86 12.53
C GLU A 396 -9.61 -13.45 11.10
N LEU A 397 -8.69 -12.95 10.28
CA LEU A 397 -8.52 -13.47 8.92
C LEU A 397 -7.80 -14.81 8.89
N GLU A 398 -6.95 -15.11 9.87
CA GLU A 398 -6.36 -16.45 10.05
C GLU A 398 -7.44 -17.51 10.29
N SER A 399 -8.49 -17.19 11.05
CA SER A 399 -9.59 -18.11 11.32
C SER A 399 -10.40 -18.49 10.08
N VAL A 400 -10.31 -17.70 9.01
CA VAL A 400 -10.96 -17.96 7.71
C VAL A 400 -9.97 -18.35 6.62
N GLY A 401 -8.78 -18.83 7.00
CA GLY A 401 -7.80 -19.44 6.09
C GLY A 401 -6.82 -18.47 5.43
N VAL A 402 -6.71 -17.21 5.89
CA VAL A 402 -5.68 -16.29 5.41
C VAL A 402 -4.46 -16.36 6.32
N PRO A 403 -3.33 -16.95 5.88
CA PRO A 403 -2.18 -17.17 6.75
C PRO A 403 -1.52 -15.85 7.19
N ALA A 404 -1.09 -15.79 8.44
CA ALA A 404 -0.30 -14.69 8.96
C ALA A 404 1.10 -14.65 8.34
N LYS A 405 1.57 -13.44 8.02
CA LYS A 405 2.96 -13.27 7.54
C LYS A 405 4.00 -13.43 8.64
N ARG A 406 3.65 -13.11 9.88
CA ARG A 406 4.54 -13.16 11.05
C ARG A 406 3.75 -13.61 12.26
N SER A 407 4.41 -14.34 13.16
CA SER A 407 3.79 -14.68 14.43
C SER A 407 3.52 -13.42 15.26
N LEU A 408 2.46 -13.45 16.05
CA LEU A 408 2.07 -12.37 16.96
C LEU A 408 3.23 -11.93 17.87
N ARG A 409 3.99 -12.90 18.40
CA ARG A 409 5.15 -12.64 19.26
C ARG A 409 6.21 -11.78 18.57
N HIS A 410 6.58 -12.11 17.33
CA HIS A 410 7.57 -11.33 16.57
C HIS A 410 7.06 -9.94 16.17
N SER A 411 5.75 -9.79 16.01
CA SER A 411 5.14 -8.49 15.69
C SER A 411 5.08 -7.58 16.92
N LEU A 412 4.85 -8.12 18.11
CA LEU A 412 4.80 -7.35 19.35
C LEU A 412 6.19 -7.03 19.88
N LEU A 413 7.08 -8.02 19.88
CA LEU A 413 8.44 -7.94 20.43
C LEU A 413 9.45 -8.37 19.35
N PRO A 414 9.90 -7.44 18.49
CA PRO A 414 10.88 -7.78 17.48
C PRO A 414 12.20 -8.22 18.14
N SER A 415 12.69 -9.39 17.77
CA SER A 415 13.92 -9.97 18.29
C SER A 415 15.20 -9.40 17.67
N ARG A 416 15.05 -8.57 16.64
CA ARG A 416 16.19 -7.98 15.90
C ARG A 416 16.17 -6.47 16.01
N LEU A 417 17.34 -5.89 16.21
CA LEU A 417 17.52 -4.45 16.13
C LEU A 417 17.20 -3.95 14.72
N PRO A 418 16.65 -2.72 14.60
CA PRO A 418 16.42 -2.14 13.30
C PRO A 418 17.75 -1.94 12.56
N PRO A 419 17.76 -2.04 11.23
CA PRO A 419 18.97 -1.81 10.43
C PRO A 419 19.53 -0.40 10.65
N ALA A 420 20.79 -0.21 10.29
CA ALA A 420 21.47 1.07 10.44
C ALA A 420 20.75 2.15 9.60
N VAL A 421 20.35 3.25 10.24
CA VAL A 421 19.71 4.40 9.58
C VAL A 421 20.68 5.13 8.66
N VAL A 422 21.96 5.19 9.06
CA VAL A 422 23.04 5.80 8.27
C VAL A 422 24.19 4.81 8.22
N ARG A 423 24.65 4.47 7.02
CA ARG A 423 25.81 3.61 6.83
C ARG A 423 27.11 4.36 7.13
N ALA A 424 28.14 3.64 7.54
CA ALA A 424 29.49 4.20 7.68
C ALA A 424 30.06 4.54 6.29
N ALA A 425 30.65 5.72 6.15
CA ALA A 425 31.39 6.10 4.96
C ALA A 425 32.89 5.78 5.17
N ALA A 426 33.58 5.41 4.10
CA ALA A 426 35.02 5.28 4.13
C ALA A 426 35.67 6.64 4.49
N GLY A 427 36.60 6.67 5.43
CA GLY A 427 37.24 7.91 5.89
C GLY A 427 36.37 8.80 6.81
N GLU A 428 35.32 8.25 7.41
CA GLU A 428 34.43 8.99 8.33
C GLU A 428 35.19 9.58 9.52
N THR A 429 35.06 10.90 9.75
CA THR A 429 35.64 11.59 10.91
C THR A 429 34.96 11.14 12.21
N LEU A 430 35.65 11.33 13.35
CA LEU A 430 35.10 10.98 14.68
C LEU A 430 33.75 11.70 14.93
N LEU A 431 33.63 12.95 14.59
CA LEU A 431 32.40 13.74 14.73
C LEU A 431 31.24 13.17 13.91
N LEU A 432 31.48 12.82 12.66
CA LEU A 432 30.46 12.18 11.80
C LEU A 432 30.04 10.84 12.35
N ARG A 433 30.99 10.05 12.86
CA ARG A 433 30.73 8.76 13.53
C ARG A 433 29.85 8.94 14.76
N LEU A 434 30.16 9.89 15.65
CA LEU A 434 29.36 10.19 16.83
C LEU A 434 27.95 10.64 16.45
N ARG A 435 27.83 11.51 15.43
CA ARG A 435 26.52 11.95 14.92
C ARG A 435 25.71 10.76 14.38
N ARG A 436 26.33 9.87 13.64
CA ARG A 436 25.70 8.64 13.14
C ARG A 436 25.20 7.75 14.27
N TYR A 437 26.02 7.48 15.29
CA TYR A 437 25.59 6.71 16.46
C TYR A 437 24.44 7.39 17.21
N ARG A 438 24.48 8.71 17.41
CA ARG A 438 23.39 9.44 18.02
C ARG A 438 22.07 9.28 17.24
N VAL A 439 22.11 9.35 15.92
CA VAL A 439 20.92 9.11 15.06
C VAL A 439 20.42 7.69 15.23
N GLN A 440 21.33 6.69 15.23
CA GLN A 440 20.96 5.29 15.39
C GLN A 440 20.33 5.01 16.76
N VAL A 441 20.93 5.50 17.84
CA VAL A 441 20.40 5.35 19.21
C VAL A 441 19.03 6.00 19.33
N SER A 442 18.88 7.24 18.82
CA SER A 442 17.59 7.95 18.81
C SER A 442 16.52 7.16 18.06
N PHE A 443 16.88 6.54 16.93
CA PHE A 443 15.96 5.70 16.16
C PHE A 443 15.59 4.41 16.92
N ILE A 444 16.54 3.76 17.58
CA ILE A 444 16.28 2.57 18.39
C ILE A 444 15.32 2.93 19.54
N LEU A 445 15.58 4.02 20.27
CA LEU A 445 14.72 4.47 21.36
C LEU A 445 13.31 4.83 20.87
N PHE A 446 13.20 5.50 19.72
CA PHE A 446 11.93 5.77 19.07
C PHE A 446 11.16 4.49 18.74
N ARG A 447 11.82 3.48 18.15
CA ARG A 447 11.22 2.17 17.86
C ARG A 447 10.84 1.41 19.12
N LEU A 448 11.69 1.41 20.14
CA LEU A 448 11.40 0.78 21.43
C LEU A 448 10.15 1.41 22.08
N ARG A 449 10.10 2.73 22.16
CA ARG A 449 8.91 3.46 22.65
C ARG A 449 7.65 3.07 21.87
N PHE A 450 7.74 3.01 20.54
CA PHE A 450 6.62 2.57 19.71
C PHE A 450 6.16 1.15 20.08
N HIS A 451 7.08 0.20 20.19
CA HIS A 451 6.73 -1.18 20.50
C HIS A 451 6.10 -1.32 21.89
N ILE A 452 6.58 -0.56 22.87
CA ILE A 452 5.99 -0.55 24.22
C ILE A 452 4.57 0.06 24.18
N VAL A 453 4.43 1.27 23.65
CA VAL A 453 3.15 1.99 23.67
C VAL A 453 2.09 1.25 22.85
N GLU A 454 2.42 0.85 21.62
CA GLU A 454 1.48 0.13 20.76
C GLU A 454 1.27 -1.31 21.20
N GLY A 455 2.24 -1.93 21.87
CA GLY A 455 2.07 -3.24 22.50
C GLY A 455 1.08 -3.20 23.65
N LEU A 456 1.19 -2.22 24.56
CA LEU A 456 0.23 -2.01 25.66
C LEU A 456 -1.17 -1.67 25.10
N ARG A 457 -1.23 -0.81 24.08
CA ARG A 457 -2.49 -0.51 23.39
C ARG A 457 -3.13 -1.76 22.77
N TYR A 458 -2.34 -2.59 22.09
CA TYR A 458 -2.83 -3.84 21.52
C TYR A 458 -3.37 -4.78 22.61
N LEU A 459 -2.70 -4.92 23.75
CA LEU A 459 -3.19 -5.75 24.85
C LEU A 459 -4.53 -5.25 25.39
N TRP A 460 -4.65 -3.93 25.61
CA TRP A 460 -5.88 -3.31 26.05
C TRP A 460 -7.03 -3.49 25.04
N GLU A 461 -6.76 -3.19 23.79
CA GLU A 461 -7.79 -3.32 22.73
C GLU A 461 -8.11 -4.80 22.44
N SER A 462 -7.18 -5.74 22.64
CA SER A 462 -7.44 -7.18 22.56
C SER A 462 -8.42 -7.64 23.62
N TYR A 463 -8.32 -7.11 24.82
CA TYR A 463 -9.29 -7.40 25.87
C TYR A 463 -10.69 -6.87 25.52
N ARG A 464 -10.78 -5.62 25.03
CA ARG A 464 -12.04 -5.02 24.56
C ARG A 464 -12.61 -5.78 23.36
N TRP A 465 -11.75 -6.18 22.43
CA TRP A 465 -12.10 -6.95 21.23
C TRP A 465 -12.78 -8.27 21.60
N ARG A 466 -12.22 -9.02 22.54
CA ARG A 466 -12.84 -10.27 23.03
C ARG A 466 -14.25 -10.03 23.57
N ARG A 467 -14.45 -8.93 24.32
CA ARG A 467 -15.79 -8.58 24.84
C ARG A 467 -16.78 -8.22 23.72
N TYR A 468 -16.32 -7.58 22.65
CA TYR A 468 -17.17 -7.33 21.48
C TYR A 468 -17.51 -8.63 20.74
N MET A 469 -16.53 -9.49 20.52
CA MET A 469 -16.71 -10.76 19.83
C MET A 469 -17.69 -11.67 20.60
N ASN A 470 -17.56 -11.78 21.91
CA ASN A 470 -18.48 -12.56 22.76
C ASN A 470 -19.94 -12.05 22.72
N ARG A 471 -20.16 -10.80 22.31
CA ARG A 471 -21.52 -10.24 22.12
C ARG A 471 -22.06 -10.47 20.71
N LEU A 472 -21.22 -10.83 19.78
CA LEU A 472 -21.59 -11.12 18.39
C LEU A 472 -21.85 -12.62 18.16
N THR A 473 -21.31 -13.47 19.02
CA THR A 473 -21.63 -14.91 19.10
C THR A 473 -22.81 -15.07 20.08
N PRO A 474 -24.00 -15.45 19.60
CA PRO A 474 -25.15 -15.69 20.45
C PRO A 474 -24.91 -16.86 21.38
#